data_c9ac03672bda82434378024bceb80f9b
#
_entry.id   c9ac03672bda82434378024bceb80f9b
#
_cell.length_a   1.000
_cell.length_b   1.000
_cell.length_c   1.000
_cell.angle_alpha   90.00
_cell.angle_beta   90.00
_cell.angle_gamma   90.00
#
_symmetry.space_group_name_H-M   'P 1'
#
loop_
_entity.id
_entity.type
_entity.pdbx_description
1 polymer ?
#
loop_
_entity_poly.entity_id
_entity_poly.type
_entity_poly.pdbx_seq_one_letter_code
_entity_poly.pdbx_strand_id
1 'polypeptide(L)'
;DKDFDKKVKRTKQRPIASNKISVKQSLIYVIVLCLLAFIILLQFNFLTIILGLSSMILAFTYPFMKRFTYWPQLFLGITFNWGIIMAWASMNNEISTNVVLLYLSAIFWTLGYDTIYGAQDMSDDEIIGLKSTSIKFKKDIKIFLFVCYLISVTILYYIFYKYLVNT
;
A
#
# COMPACT_ATOMS: atom_id res chain seq x y z
N ASP A 1 -4.42 -8.59 13.37
CA ASP A 1 -5.81 -8.56 12.87
C ASP A 1 -6.61 -9.86 13.04
N LYS A 2 -6.02 -10.93 13.60
CA LYS A 2 -6.68 -12.25 13.74
C LYS A 2 -8.12 -12.16 14.28
N ASP A 3 -8.32 -11.38 15.35
CA ASP A 3 -9.63 -11.31 16.03
C ASP A 3 -10.61 -10.38 15.29
N PHE A 4 -10.12 -9.41 14.52
CA PHE A 4 -10.94 -8.61 13.61
C PHE A 4 -11.37 -9.42 12.40
N ASP A 5 -10.44 -10.15 11.78
CA ASP A 5 -10.71 -11.00 10.63
C ASP A 5 -11.78 -12.07 10.90
N LYS A 6 -11.86 -12.58 12.13
CA LYS A 6 -12.93 -13.51 12.54
C LYS A 6 -14.33 -12.89 12.51
N LYS A 7 -14.44 -11.58 12.74
CA LYS A 7 -15.71 -10.85 12.82
C LYS A 7 -16.23 -10.41 11.46
N VAL A 8 -15.36 -10.32 10.45
CA VAL A 8 -15.72 -9.89 9.10
C VAL A 8 -16.03 -11.08 8.22
N LYS A 9 -17.22 -11.11 7.60
CA LYS A 9 -17.73 -12.24 6.81
C LYS A 9 -16.75 -12.72 5.73
N ARG A 10 -16.09 -11.78 5.02
CA ARG A 10 -15.17 -12.06 3.92
C ARG A 10 -13.83 -12.65 4.43
N THR A 11 -13.34 -12.21 5.60
CA THR A 11 -11.99 -12.53 6.08
C THR A 11 -11.94 -13.65 7.12
N LYS A 12 -13.08 -14.11 7.66
CA LYS A 12 -13.15 -15.18 8.70
C LYS A 12 -12.50 -16.50 8.29
N GLN A 13 -12.39 -16.76 6.98
CA GLN A 13 -11.78 -18.01 6.47
C GLN A 13 -10.27 -17.88 6.23
N ARG A 14 -9.65 -16.71 6.47
CA ARG A 14 -8.19 -16.55 6.36
C ARG A 14 -7.47 -17.57 7.23
N PRO A 15 -6.31 -18.11 6.80
CA PRO A 15 -5.64 -19.22 7.47
C PRO A 15 -5.38 -19.02 8.96
N ILE A 16 -4.97 -17.80 9.37
CA ILE A 16 -4.72 -17.47 10.79
C ILE A 16 -6.04 -17.26 11.54
N ALA A 17 -7.03 -16.59 10.93
CA ALA A 17 -8.33 -16.34 11.54
C ALA A 17 -9.09 -17.65 11.78
N SER A 18 -9.03 -18.58 10.82
CA SER A 18 -9.65 -19.91 10.90
C SER A 18 -8.84 -20.96 11.70
N ASN A 19 -7.70 -20.55 12.28
CA ASN A 19 -6.75 -21.44 13.00
C ASN A 19 -6.16 -22.59 12.14
N LYS A 20 -6.19 -22.51 10.81
CA LYS A 20 -5.51 -23.47 9.92
C LYS A 20 -4.00 -23.41 10.05
N ILE A 21 -3.45 -22.24 10.36
CA ILE A 21 -2.04 -21.99 10.63
C ILE A 21 -1.93 -21.27 11.97
N SER A 22 -1.02 -21.71 12.83
CA SER A 22 -0.78 -21.06 14.12
C SER A 22 -0.04 -19.73 13.92
N VAL A 23 -0.22 -18.78 14.84
CA VAL A 23 0.51 -17.51 14.84
C VAL A 23 2.02 -17.73 14.85
N LYS A 24 2.50 -18.73 15.62
CA LYS A 24 3.94 -19.07 15.67
C LYS A 24 4.48 -19.53 14.31
N GLN A 25 3.75 -20.41 13.61
CA GLN A 25 4.13 -20.84 12.27
C GLN A 25 4.16 -19.67 11.29
N SER A 26 3.15 -18.78 11.33
CA SER A 26 3.11 -17.59 10.49
C SER A 26 4.29 -16.66 10.73
N LEU A 27 4.68 -16.47 12.00
CA LEU A 27 5.85 -15.65 12.34
C LEU A 27 7.16 -16.26 11.80
N ILE A 28 7.32 -17.57 11.90
CA ILE A 28 8.49 -18.28 11.33
C ILE A 28 8.56 -18.05 9.83
N TYR A 29 7.43 -18.22 9.09
CA TYR A 29 7.39 -17.96 7.65
C TYR A 29 7.77 -16.50 7.32
N VAL A 30 7.23 -15.53 8.06
CA VAL A 30 7.58 -14.12 7.85
C VAL A 30 9.06 -13.87 8.07
N ILE A 31 9.64 -14.40 9.16
CA ILE A 31 11.08 -14.22 9.46
C ILE A 31 11.93 -14.83 8.34
N VAL A 32 11.64 -16.06 7.90
CA VAL A 32 12.40 -16.72 6.83
C VAL A 32 12.32 -15.92 5.53
N LEU A 33 11.12 -15.46 5.14
CA LEU A 33 10.95 -14.67 3.93
C LEU A 33 11.65 -13.31 4.02
N CYS A 34 11.60 -12.65 5.19
CA CYS A 34 12.33 -11.40 5.42
C CYS A 34 13.85 -11.58 5.34
N LEU A 35 14.38 -12.69 5.88
CA LEU A 35 15.81 -12.99 5.77
C LEU A 35 16.23 -13.23 4.33
N LEU A 36 15.47 -14.01 3.55
CA LEU A 36 15.73 -14.22 2.13
C LEU A 36 15.68 -12.91 1.34
N ALA A 37 14.64 -12.09 1.58
CA ALA A 37 14.52 -10.76 0.96
C ALA A 37 15.69 -9.85 1.33
N PHE A 38 16.16 -9.91 2.58
CA PHE A 38 17.31 -9.12 3.05
C PHE A 38 18.61 -9.55 2.36
N ILE A 39 18.85 -10.85 2.18
CA ILE A 39 20.02 -11.37 1.43
C ILE A 39 20.01 -10.84 0.00
N ILE A 40 18.84 -10.83 -0.65
CA ILE A 40 18.69 -10.27 -2.00
C ILE A 40 18.94 -8.77 -1.98
N LEU A 41 18.39 -8.04 -1.01
CA LEU A 41 18.56 -6.59 -0.86
C LEU A 41 20.01 -6.17 -0.74
N LEU A 42 20.85 -6.97 -0.07
CA LEU A 42 22.30 -6.70 0.09
C LEU A 42 23.09 -6.75 -1.23
N GLN A 43 22.51 -7.27 -2.32
CA GLN A 43 23.13 -7.28 -3.65
C GLN A 43 22.97 -5.95 -4.41
N PHE A 44 22.15 -5.03 -3.91
CA PHE A 44 21.88 -3.74 -4.54
C PHE A 44 22.83 -2.65 -4.03
N ASN A 45 22.76 -1.48 -4.65
CA ASN A 45 23.50 -0.30 -4.22
C ASN A 45 23.03 0.21 -2.85
N PHE A 46 23.85 1.02 -2.20
CA PHE A 46 23.64 1.50 -0.82
C PHE A 46 22.31 2.27 -0.66
N LEU A 47 21.95 3.10 -1.66
CA LEU A 47 20.69 3.85 -1.63
C LEU A 47 19.47 2.90 -1.60
N THR A 48 19.50 1.86 -2.45
CA THR A 48 18.43 0.86 -2.50
C THR A 48 18.33 0.07 -1.19
N ILE A 49 19.47 -0.24 -0.55
CA ILE A 49 19.47 -0.91 0.76
C ILE A 49 18.77 -0.04 1.81
N ILE A 50 19.07 1.26 1.88
CA ILE A 50 18.41 2.19 2.82
C ILE A 50 16.92 2.26 2.54
N LEU A 51 16.53 2.39 1.28
CA LEU A 51 15.11 2.43 0.87
C LEU A 51 14.39 1.11 1.21
N GLY A 52 15.04 -0.02 1.01
CA GLY A 52 14.49 -1.34 1.37
C GLY A 52 14.28 -1.50 2.88
N LEU A 53 15.24 -1.07 3.68
CA LEU A 53 15.11 -1.08 5.15
C LEU A 53 14.00 -0.13 5.62
N SER A 54 13.88 1.06 5.02
CA SER A 54 12.80 2.00 5.36
C SER A 54 11.41 1.48 5.00
N SER A 55 11.28 0.64 3.97
CA SER A 55 10.02 -0.01 3.59
C SER A 55 9.45 -0.90 4.69
N MET A 56 10.32 -1.49 5.53
CA MET A 56 9.88 -2.32 6.67
C MET A 56 9.08 -1.50 7.69
N ILE A 57 9.47 -0.24 7.94
CA ILE A 57 8.75 0.66 8.84
C ILE A 57 7.35 0.90 8.31
N LEU A 58 7.22 1.17 7.00
CA LEU A 58 5.93 1.36 6.33
C LEU A 58 5.07 0.09 6.39
N ALA A 59 5.66 -1.07 6.08
CA ALA A 59 4.95 -2.35 6.06
C ALA A 59 4.44 -2.77 7.45
N PHE A 60 5.20 -2.49 8.52
CA PHE A 60 4.78 -2.82 9.89
C PHE A 60 3.77 -1.82 10.46
N THR A 61 3.81 -0.54 10.05
CA THR A 61 2.89 0.48 10.56
C THR A 61 1.54 0.46 9.86
N TYR A 62 1.51 0.18 8.54
CA TYR A 62 0.29 0.20 7.73
C TYR A 62 -0.91 -0.58 8.34
N PRO A 63 -0.77 -1.84 8.82
CA PRO A 63 -1.92 -2.61 9.30
C PRO A 63 -2.65 -1.98 10.50
N PHE A 64 -1.96 -1.10 11.25
CA PHE A 64 -2.55 -0.43 12.41
C PHE A 64 -3.35 0.82 12.04
N MET A 65 -3.14 1.37 10.84
CA MET A 65 -3.72 2.65 10.43
C MET A 65 -5.25 2.66 10.49
N LYS A 66 -5.91 1.55 10.16
CA LYS A 66 -7.39 1.44 10.23
C LYS A 66 -7.99 1.61 11.63
N ARG A 67 -7.16 1.57 12.68
CA ARG A 67 -7.58 1.79 14.07
C ARG A 67 -7.50 3.26 14.47
N PHE A 68 -6.60 4.00 13.86
CA PHE A 68 -6.29 5.38 14.26
C PHE A 68 -6.83 6.43 13.29
N THR A 69 -6.81 6.15 11.99
CA THR A 69 -7.13 7.14 10.96
C THR A 69 -8.14 6.60 9.93
N TYR A 70 -8.88 7.54 9.29
CA TYR A 70 -9.74 7.23 8.14
C TYR A 70 -8.98 7.12 6.80
N TRP A 71 -7.63 7.14 6.82
CA TRP A 71 -6.78 7.12 5.64
C TRP A 71 -5.90 5.87 5.50
N PRO A 72 -6.32 4.66 5.95
CA PRO A 72 -5.47 3.46 5.80
C PRO A 72 -5.16 3.16 4.33
N GLN A 73 -6.07 3.47 3.39
CA GLN A 73 -5.86 3.28 1.95
C GLN A 73 -4.75 4.18 1.39
N LEU A 74 -4.56 5.39 1.94
CA LEU A 74 -3.43 6.24 1.60
C LEU A 74 -2.12 5.63 2.08
N PHE A 75 -2.09 5.13 3.31
CA PHE A 75 -0.92 4.43 3.86
C PHE A 75 -0.59 3.16 3.08
N LEU A 76 -1.61 2.43 2.61
CA LEU A 76 -1.41 1.32 1.67
C LEU A 76 -0.77 1.81 0.38
N GLY A 77 -1.28 2.88 -0.21
CA GLY A 77 -0.73 3.48 -1.42
C GLY A 77 0.75 3.83 -1.27
N ILE A 78 1.13 4.47 -0.17
CA ILE A 78 2.52 4.80 0.16
C ILE A 78 3.37 3.53 0.27
N THR A 79 2.91 2.55 1.05
CA THR A 79 3.66 1.33 1.35
C THR A 79 3.79 0.42 0.13
N PHE A 80 2.69 0.18 -0.57
CA PHE A 80 2.61 -0.76 -1.69
C PHE A 80 3.42 -0.29 -2.90
N ASN A 81 3.38 1.01 -3.18
CA ASN A 81 4.07 1.58 -4.33
C ASN A 81 5.54 1.98 -4.03
N TRP A 82 6.04 1.77 -2.81
CA TRP A 82 7.42 2.09 -2.45
C TRP A 82 8.47 1.43 -3.36
N GLY A 83 8.12 0.27 -3.90
CA GLY A 83 8.93 -0.45 -4.87
C GLY A 83 9.26 0.33 -6.15
N ILE A 84 8.47 1.33 -6.54
CA ILE A 84 8.74 2.19 -7.70
C ILE A 84 10.04 2.97 -7.47
N ILE A 85 10.18 3.60 -6.29
CA ILE A 85 11.38 4.35 -5.92
C ILE A 85 12.58 3.41 -5.79
N MET A 86 12.38 2.24 -5.16
CA MET A 86 13.45 1.24 -5.01
C MET A 86 13.95 0.72 -6.35
N ALA A 87 13.04 0.41 -7.29
CA ALA A 87 13.41 -0.08 -8.61
C ALA A 87 14.23 0.96 -9.38
N TRP A 88 13.82 2.22 -9.35
CA TRP A 88 14.59 3.30 -9.97
C TRP A 88 15.97 3.46 -9.33
N ALA A 89 16.03 3.53 -8.01
CA ALA A 89 17.26 3.68 -7.25
C ALA A 89 18.24 2.52 -7.50
N SER A 90 17.74 1.31 -7.69
CA SER A 90 18.58 0.13 -7.94
C SER A 90 19.35 0.20 -9.26
N MET A 91 18.79 0.87 -10.26
CA MET A 91 19.39 1.01 -11.58
C MET A 91 20.24 2.28 -11.71
N ASN A 92 19.77 3.39 -11.13
CA ASN A 92 20.33 4.72 -11.37
C ASN A 92 21.15 5.26 -10.18
N ASN A 93 21.08 4.62 -9.01
CA ASN A 93 21.69 5.07 -7.76
C ASN A 93 21.31 6.52 -7.37
N GLU A 94 20.12 6.96 -7.77
CA GLU A 94 19.56 8.27 -7.48
C GLU A 94 18.03 8.23 -7.41
N ILE A 95 17.42 9.30 -6.91
CA ILE A 95 15.97 9.50 -6.93
C ILE A 95 15.67 10.73 -7.79
N SER A 96 15.12 10.50 -8.99
CA SER A 96 14.75 11.59 -9.89
C SER A 96 13.37 12.17 -9.58
N THR A 97 13.12 13.42 -10.01
CA THR A 97 11.78 14.03 -9.89
C THR A 97 10.71 13.21 -10.61
N ASN A 98 11.05 12.61 -11.75
CA ASN A 98 10.10 11.84 -12.53
C ASN A 98 9.64 10.56 -11.79
N VAL A 99 10.55 9.87 -11.09
CA VAL A 99 10.16 8.69 -10.30
C VAL A 99 9.32 9.07 -9.08
N VAL A 100 9.58 10.23 -8.46
CA VAL A 100 8.73 10.74 -7.36
C VAL A 100 7.32 11.05 -7.87
N LEU A 101 7.20 11.69 -9.04
CA LEU A 101 5.91 11.95 -9.67
C LEU A 101 5.18 10.64 -10.02
N LEU A 102 5.89 9.65 -10.58
CA LEU A 102 5.31 8.33 -10.88
C LEU A 102 4.80 7.65 -9.61
N TYR A 103 5.59 7.71 -8.54
CA TYR A 103 5.21 7.19 -7.23
C TYR A 103 3.95 7.88 -6.68
N LEU A 104 3.87 9.21 -6.74
CA LEU A 104 2.68 9.96 -6.34
C LEU A 104 1.44 9.55 -7.16
N SER A 105 1.59 9.44 -8.48
CA SER A 105 0.52 8.96 -9.35
C SER A 105 0.02 7.58 -8.93
N ALA A 106 0.92 6.65 -8.65
CA ALA A 106 0.60 5.29 -8.21
C ALA A 106 -0.08 5.27 -6.82
N ILE A 107 0.30 6.18 -5.90
CA ILE A 107 -0.38 6.34 -4.61
C ILE A 107 -1.85 6.73 -4.82
N PHE A 108 -2.14 7.74 -5.66
CA PHE A 108 -3.51 8.17 -5.92
C PHE A 108 -4.32 7.09 -6.64
N TRP A 109 -3.70 6.34 -7.56
CA TRP A 109 -4.33 5.19 -8.19
C TRP A 109 -4.72 4.13 -7.16
N THR A 110 -3.77 3.76 -6.29
CA THR A 110 -3.99 2.76 -5.21
C THR A 110 -5.06 3.24 -4.24
N LEU A 111 -5.02 4.52 -3.85
CA LEU A 111 -6.03 5.13 -2.96
C LEU A 111 -7.44 5.00 -3.55
N GLY A 112 -7.59 5.22 -4.85
CA GLY A 112 -8.87 5.06 -5.54
C GLY A 112 -9.36 3.62 -5.51
N TYR A 113 -8.57 2.67 -6.03
CA TYR A 113 -9.03 1.29 -6.15
C TYR A 113 -9.23 0.61 -4.78
N ASP A 114 -8.36 0.89 -3.80
CA ASP A 114 -8.49 0.28 -2.48
C ASP A 114 -9.66 0.87 -1.68
N THR A 115 -10.05 2.11 -1.97
CA THR A 115 -11.32 2.67 -1.47
C THR A 115 -12.53 1.90 -2.04
N ILE A 116 -12.49 1.48 -3.31
CA ILE A 116 -13.54 0.62 -3.89
C ILE A 116 -13.57 -0.74 -3.20
N TYR A 117 -12.40 -1.35 -2.97
CA TYR A 117 -12.30 -2.61 -2.23
C TYR A 117 -12.84 -2.48 -0.80
N GLY A 118 -12.47 -1.41 -0.09
CA GLY A 118 -12.96 -1.15 1.27
C GLY A 118 -14.48 -0.93 1.34
N ALA A 119 -15.13 -0.53 0.24
CA ALA A 119 -16.58 -0.40 0.19
C ALA A 119 -17.32 -1.74 0.35
N GLN A 120 -16.68 -2.87 0.03
CA GLN A 120 -17.25 -4.22 0.20
C GLN A 120 -17.41 -4.61 1.68
N ASP A 121 -16.50 -4.15 2.53
CA ASP A 121 -16.47 -4.48 3.95
C ASP A 121 -17.03 -3.34 4.82
N MET A 122 -17.50 -2.24 4.22
CA MET A 122 -17.85 -0.99 4.91
C MET A 122 -18.87 -1.18 6.03
N SER A 123 -19.91 -2.00 5.84
CA SER A 123 -20.93 -2.27 6.86
C SER A 123 -20.37 -3.03 8.06
N ASP A 124 -19.51 -4.02 7.79
CA ASP A 124 -18.90 -4.83 8.86
C ASP A 124 -17.85 -3.99 9.61
N ASP A 125 -17.06 -3.18 8.89
CA ASP A 125 -16.04 -2.30 9.47
C ASP A 125 -16.66 -1.20 10.35
N GLU A 126 -17.79 -0.60 9.94
CA GLU A 126 -18.55 0.36 10.78
C GLU A 126 -19.01 -0.26 12.11
N ILE A 127 -19.54 -1.49 12.08
CA ILE A 127 -20.03 -2.20 13.28
C ILE A 127 -18.90 -2.47 14.27
N ILE A 128 -17.72 -2.83 13.80
CA ILE A 128 -16.57 -3.14 14.66
C ILE A 128 -15.68 -1.93 14.97
N GLY A 129 -16.07 -0.72 14.50
CA GLY A 129 -15.39 0.54 14.80
C GLY A 129 -14.07 0.75 14.05
N LEU A 130 -13.85 0.09 12.92
CA LEU A 130 -12.70 0.34 12.04
C LEU A 130 -12.94 1.58 11.16
N LYS A 131 -11.85 2.18 10.72
CA LYS A 131 -11.86 3.42 9.93
C LYS A 131 -11.32 3.15 8.52
N SER A 132 -11.94 3.78 7.51
CA SER A 132 -11.50 3.69 6.11
C SER A 132 -11.92 4.94 5.32
N THR A 133 -11.30 5.17 4.16
CA THR A 133 -11.74 6.21 3.23
C THR A 133 -13.13 5.92 2.67
N SER A 134 -13.50 4.66 2.50
CA SER A 134 -14.83 4.24 2.08
C SER A 134 -15.90 4.70 3.07
N ILE A 135 -15.65 4.58 4.38
CA ILE A 135 -16.54 5.06 5.43
C ILE A 135 -16.55 6.60 5.44
N LYS A 136 -15.37 7.23 5.37
CA LYS A 136 -15.23 8.70 5.42
C LYS A 136 -15.97 9.39 4.29
N PHE A 137 -15.86 8.86 3.08
CA PHE A 137 -16.45 9.43 1.86
C PHE A 137 -17.71 8.71 1.40
N LYS A 138 -18.40 7.98 2.28
CA LYS A 138 -19.58 7.15 1.96
C LYS A 138 -20.61 7.86 1.08
N LYS A 139 -20.89 9.15 1.34
CA LYS A 139 -21.84 9.96 0.58
C LYS A 139 -21.29 10.43 -0.76
N ASP A 140 -19.99 10.74 -0.82
CA ASP A 140 -19.34 11.40 -1.95
C ASP A 140 -18.25 10.50 -2.58
N ILE A 141 -18.37 9.18 -2.41
CA ILE A 141 -17.35 8.21 -2.83
C ILE A 141 -17.02 8.34 -4.33
N LYS A 142 -18.02 8.58 -5.17
CA LYS A 142 -17.81 8.75 -6.62
C LYS A 142 -16.95 9.97 -6.95
N ILE A 143 -17.21 11.10 -6.26
CA ILE A 143 -16.43 12.33 -6.43
C ILE A 143 -15.00 12.11 -5.95
N PHE A 144 -14.85 11.48 -4.78
CA PHE A 144 -13.53 11.16 -4.23
C PHE A 144 -12.70 10.27 -5.18
N LEU A 145 -13.30 9.21 -5.72
CA LEU A 145 -12.67 8.33 -6.69
C LEU A 145 -12.29 9.07 -7.98
N PHE A 146 -13.20 9.89 -8.51
CA PHE A 146 -12.92 10.71 -9.68
C PHE A 146 -11.70 11.62 -9.46
N VAL A 147 -11.62 12.29 -8.31
CA VAL A 147 -10.47 13.16 -7.96
C VAL A 147 -9.18 12.35 -7.89
N CYS A 148 -9.19 11.18 -7.21
CA CYS A 148 -8.01 10.32 -7.12
C CYS A 148 -7.50 9.90 -8.50
N TYR A 149 -8.37 9.40 -9.37
CA TYR A 149 -7.96 8.97 -10.71
C TYR A 149 -7.59 10.15 -11.62
N LEU A 150 -8.27 11.29 -11.50
CA LEU A 150 -7.92 12.50 -12.25
C LEU A 150 -6.50 12.95 -11.92
N ILE A 151 -6.15 13.03 -10.63
CA ILE A 151 -4.79 13.40 -10.19
C ILE A 151 -3.77 12.39 -10.75
N SER A 152 -4.03 11.09 -10.58
CA SER A 152 -3.14 10.05 -11.08
C SER A 152 -2.89 10.15 -12.58
N VAL A 153 -3.95 10.24 -13.37
CA VAL A 153 -3.86 10.31 -14.85
C VAL A 153 -3.18 11.62 -15.30
N THR A 154 -3.47 12.74 -14.63
CA THR A 154 -2.83 14.04 -14.96
C THR A 154 -1.33 13.98 -14.74
N ILE A 155 -0.86 13.39 -13.62
CA ILE A 155 0.57 13.24 -13.37
C ILE A 155 1.20 12.30 -14.41
N LEU A 156 0.58 11.18 -14.75
CA LEU A 156 1.06 10.26 -15.79
C LEU A 156 1.16 10.98 -17.14
N TYR A 157 0.11 11.70 -17.53
CA TYR A 157 0.10 12.48 -18.78
C TYR A 157 1.25 13.49 -18.82
N TYR A 158 1.49 14.22 -17.70
CA TYR A 158 2.60 15.17 -17.62
C TYR A 158 3.96 14.48 -17.81
N ILE A 159 4.19 13.32 -17.17
CA ILE A 159 5.44 12.57 -17.32
C ILE A 159 5.63 12.15 -18.77
N PHE A 160 4.63 11.52 -19.39
CA PHE A 160 4.70 11.06 -20.78
C PHE A 160 4.86 12.21 -21.77
N TYR A 161 4.13 13.30 -21.60
CA TYR A 161 4.26 14.49 -22.43
C TYR A 161 5.68 15.06 -22.42
N LYS A 162 6.27 15.16 -21.21
CA LYS A 162 7.65 15.62 -21.04
C LYS A 162 8.66 14.73 -21.75
N TYR A 163 8.45 13.41 -21.76
CA TYR A 163 9.33 12.49 -22.50
C TYR A 163 9.14 12.61 -24.01
N LEU A 164 7.90 12.68 -24.50
CA LEU A 164 7.61 12.79 -25.94
C LEU A 164 8.08 14.10 -26.59
N VAL A 165 8.11 15.21 -25.83
CA VAL A 165 8.51 16.52 -26.36
C VAL A 165 10.03 16.71 -26.30
N ASN A 166 10.73 16.00 -25.40
CA ASN A 166 12.19 16.11 -25.24
C ASN A 166 12.97 14.99 -25.97
N THR A 167 12.29 14.11 -26.72
CA THR A 167 12.87 13.17 -27.70
C THR A 167 12.74 13.71 -29.09
#